data_b487b4219f8ad65ee54f6d2aab56fe2c
#
_entry.id   b487b4219f8ad65ee54f6d2aab56fe2c
#
_cell.length_a   1.000
_cell.length_b   1.000
_cell.length_c   1.000
_cell.angle_alpha   90.00
_cell.angle_beta   90.00
_cell.angle_gamma   90.00
#
_symmetry.space_group_name_H-M   'P 1'
#
loop_
_entity.id
_entity.type
_entity.pdbx_description
1 polymer ?
#
loop_
_entity_poly.entity_id
_entity_poly.type
_entity_poly.pdbx_seq_one_letter_code
_entity_poly.pdbx_strand_id
1 'polypeptide(L)'
;ARTRTIYLRNDWDSRNATDVSVLVHELVHYLQDRAGLSFECPAAREATAYAAQQRWLELYGTDLEAAFGIDAMTLKLRTACLPN
;
A
#
# COMPACT_ATOMS: atom_id res chain seq x y z
N ALA A 1 16.32 5.12 14.86
CA ALA A 1 16.24 3.83 14.20
C ALA A 1 14.79 3.43 14.09
N ARG A 2 14.52 2.71 13.11
CA ARG A 2 13.19 2.23 13.03
C ARG A 2 13.19 0.76 12.78
N THR A 3 12.18 0.12 13.31
CA THR A 3 12.02 -1.29 13.14
C THR A 3 11.61 -1.56 11.70
N ARG A 4 11.89 -2.75 11.26
CA ARG A 4 11.41 -3.20 9.97
C ARG A 4 10.34 -4.27 10.16
N THR A 5 9.63 -4.14 11.28
CA THR A 5 8.56 -5.07 11.62
C THR A 5 7.29 -4.65 10.92
N ILE A 6 6.61 -5.61 10.33
CA ILE A 6 5.31 -5.40 9.70
C ILE A 6 4.24 -5.87 10.69
N TYR A 7 3.28 -4.98 10.98
CA TYR A 7 2.20 -5.28 11.91
C TYR A 7 0.91 -5.52 11.13
N LEU A 8 0.28 -6.65 11.41
CA LEU A 8 -1.00 -7.01 10.79
C LEU A 8 -2.06 -7.12 11.89
N ARG A 9 -3.32 -6.89 11.51
CA ARG A 9 -4.41 -7.01 12.47
C ARG A 9 -4.51 -8.46 12.95
N ASN A 10 -5.07 -8.63 14.15
CA ASN A 10 -5.21 -9.97 14.74
C ASN A 10 -6.07 -10.90 13.90
N ASP A 11 -7.06 -10.35 13.17
CA ASP A 11 -7.96 -11.13 12.33
C ASP A 11 -7.46 -11.26 10.88
N TRP A 12 -6.20 -10.88 10.61
CA TRP A 12 -5.62 -11.00 9.28
C TRP A 12 -5.56 -12.48 8.88
N ASP A 13 -6.01 -12.77 7.66
CA ASP A 13 -6.08 -14.15 7.17
C ASP A 13 -5.29 -14.27 5.87
N SER A 14 -4.27 -15.14 5.90
CA SER A 14 -3.41 -15.37 4.73
C SER A 14 -4.14 -16.01 3.56
N ARG A 15 -5.36 -16.49 3.77
CA ARG A 15 -6.17 -17.08 2.71
C ARG A 15 -7.13 -16.09 2.08
N ASN A 16 -7.17 -14.86 2.59
CA ASN A 16 -8.05 -13.81 2.10
C ASN A 16 -7.23 -12.83 1.25
N ALA A 17 -7.57 -12.72 -0.04
CA ALA A 17 -6.81 -11.89 -0.96
C ALA A 17 -6.77 -10.43 -0.55
N THR A 18 -7.87 -9.90 0.02
CA THR A 18 -7.94 -8.53 0.50
C THR A 18 -6.97 -8.31 1.65
N ASP A 19 -6.94 -9.26 2.60
CA ASP A 19 -6.01 -9.17 3.72
C ASP A 19 -4.56 -9.26 3.25
N VAL A 20 -4.26 -10.17 2.32
CA VAL A 20 -2.91 -10.30 1.78
C VAL A 20 -2.49 -9.04 1.03
N SER A 21 -3.44 -8.33 0.42
CA SER A 21 -3.11 -7.09 -0.27
C SER A 21 -2.51 -6.04 0.67
N VAL A 22 -2.94 -6.03 1.94
CA VAL A 22 -2.36 -5.13 2.95
C VAL A 22 -0.90 -5.49 3.18
N LEU A 23 -0.59 -6.79 3.25
CA LEU A 23 0.79 -7.24 3.38
C LEU A 23 1.62 -6.84 2.17
N VAL A 24 1.05 -6.95 0.96
CA VAL A 24 1.76 -6.52 -0.26
C VAL A 24 2.13 -5.04 -0.16
N HIS A 25 1.19 -4.21 0.29
CA HIS A 25 1.42 -2.77 0.48
C HIS A 25 2.57 -2.53 1.45
N GLU A 26 2.54 -3.21 2.60
CA GLU A 26 3.56 -3.02 3.63
C GLU A 26 4.92 -3.57 3.19
N LEU A 27 4.93 -4.64 2.40
CA LEU A 27 6.18 -5.18 1.88
C LEU A 27 6.87 -4.20 0.93
N VAL A 28 6.09 -3.43 0.15
CA VAL A 28 6.67 -2.41 -0.71
C VAL A 28 7.42 -1.38 0.15
N HIS A 29 6.80 -0.92 1.25
CA HIS A 29 7.46 0.03 2.14
C HIS A 29 8.71 -0.56 2.77
N TYR A 30 8.64 -1.84 3.16
CA TYR A 30 9.80 -2.52 3.71
C TYR A 30 10.96 -2.52 2.70
N LEU A 31 10.66 -2.82 1.44
CA LEU A 31 11.68 -2.84 0.39
C LEU A 31 12.21 -1.43 0.10
N GLN A 32 11.34 -0.42 0.15
CA GLN A 32 11.77 0.97 -0.02
C GLN A 32 12.76 1.36 1.06
N ASP A 33 12.48 0.99 2.31
CA ASP A 33 13.38 1.28 3.42
C ASP A 33 14.70 0.54 3.27
N ARG A 34 14.65 -0.72 2.87
CA ARG A 34 15.87 -1.52 2.67
C ARG A 34 16.73 -0.97 1.55
N ALA A 35 16.10 -0.44 0.51
CA ALA A 35 16.83 0.12 -0.63
C ALA A 35 17.30 1.54 -0.38
N GLY A 36 16.89 2.16 0.73
CA GLY A 36 17.30 3.52 1.06
C GLY A 36 16.73 4.56 0.12
N LEU A 37 15.55 4.31 -0.44
CA LEU A 37 14.95 5.22 -1.42
C LEU A 37 14.48 6.50 -0.77
N SER A 38 14.68 7.62 -1.48
CA SER A 38 14.20 8.94 -1.05
C SER A 38 13.00 9.33 -1.90
N PHE A 39 12.07 10.04 -1.29
CA PHE A 39 10.85 10.47 -1.97
C PHE A 39 10.62 11.95 -1.74
N GLU A 40 9.94 12.59 -2.70
CA GLU A 40 9.65 14.01 -2.65
C GLU A 40 8.83 14.38 -1.41
N CYS A 41 7.92 13.52 -1.02
CA CYS A 41 7.12 13.69 0.20
C CYS A 41 6.63 12.30 0.64
N PRO A 42 6.10 12.16 1.88
CA PRO A 42 5.61 10.86 2.33
C PRO A 42 4.55 10.25 1.42
N ALA A 43 3.70 11.08 0.81
CA ALA A 43 2.66 10.58 -0.08
C ALA A 43 3.25 9.92 -1.34
N ALA A 44 4.40 10.40 -1.80
CA ALA A 44 5.01 9.85 -3.01
C ALA A 44 5.42 8.39 -2.84
N ARG A 45 5.84 7.98 -1.64
CA ARG A 45 6.21 6.59 -1.41
C ARG A 45 5.00 5.67 -1.37
N GLU A 46 3.81 6.22 -1.15
CA GLU A 46 2.58 5.43 -1.13
C GLU A 46 2.15 5.01 -2.54
N ALA A 47 2.53 5.79 -3.56
CA ALA A 47 2.08 5.52 -4.92
C ALA A 47 2.45 4.10 -5.38
N THR A 48 3.71 3.69 -5.16
CA THR A 48 4.18 2.37 -5.55
C THR A 48 3.50 1.29 -4.72
N ALA A 49 3.31 1.54 -3.41
CA ALA A 49 2.68 0.57 -2.52
C ALA A 49 1.22 0.33 -2.93
N TYR A 50 0.47 1.40 -3.22
CA TYR A 50 -0.92 1.23 -3.67
C TYR A 50 -0.99 0.60 -5.06
N ALA A 51 -0.04 0.91 -5.95
CA ALA A 51 -0.02 0.29 -7.27
C ALA A 51 0.18 -1.22 -7.16
N ALA A 52 1.10 -1.65 -6.31
CA ALA A 52 1.33 -3.08 -6.09
C ALA A 52 0.12 -3.75 -5.46
N GLN A 53 -0.51 -3.07 -4.50
CA GLN A 53 -1.70 -3.59 -3.83
C GLN A 53 -2.86 -3.73 -4.83
N GLN A 54 -3.04 -2.73 -5.69
CA GLN A 54 -4.08 -2.75 -6.72
C GLN A 54 -3.87 -3.91 -7.69
N ARG A 55 -2.62 -4.13 -8.15
CA ARG A 55 -2.31 -5.22 -9.06
C ARG A 55 -2.62 -6.57 -8.42
N TRP A 56 -2.28 -6.72 -7.15
CA TRP A 56 -2.61 -7.96 -6.43
C TRP A 56 -4.11 -8.20 -6.41
N LEU A 57 -4.89 -7.16 -6.05
CA LEU A 57 -6.34 -7.28 -5.97
C LEU A 57 -6.96 -7.61 -7.32
N GLU A 58 -6.43 -7.03 -8.41
CA GLU A 58 -6.93 -7.29 -9.76
C GLU A 58 -6.77 -8.76 -10.14
N LEU A 59 -5.72 -9.41 -9.67
CA LEU A 59 -5.52 -10.83 -9.92
C LEU A 59 -6.65 -11.69 -9.34
N TYR A 60 -7.35 -11.16 -8.34
CA TYR A 60 -8.45 -11.86 -7.68
C TYR A 60 -9.81 -11.26 -8.00
N GLY A 61 -9.86 -10.44 -9.05
CA GLY A 61 -11.13 -9.91 -9.55
C GLY A 61 -11.72 -8.77 -8.76
N THR A 62 -10.89 -8.06 -7.99
CA THR A 62 -11.36 -6.92 -7.20
C THR A 62 -10.38 -5.76 -7.38
N ASP A 63 -10.55 -4.70 -6.59
CA ASP A 63 -9.68 -3.52 -6.65
C ASP A 63 -9.74 -2.76 -5.34
N LEU A 64 -8.96 -1.68 -5.23
CA LEU A 64 -8.89 -0.88 -4.01
C LEU A 64 -10.23 -0.26 -3.64
N GLU A 65 -10.99 0.16 -4.63
CA GLU A 65 -12.28 0.78 -4.36
C GLU A 65 -13.27 -0.25 -3.80
N ALA A 66 -13.37 -1.41 -4.45
CA ALA A 66 -14.29 -2.46 -4.02
C ALA A 66 -13.91 -3.03 -2.66
N ALA A 67 -12.61 -3.23 -2.43
CA ALA A 67 -12.14 -3.90 -1.23
C ALA A 67 -12.04 -2.96 -0.02
N PHE A 68 -11.69 -1.70 -0.24
CA PHE A 68 -11.39 -0.76 0.85
C PHE A 68 -12.11 0.58 0.75
N GLY A 69 -12.92 0.78 -0.27
CA GLY A 69 -13.59 2.07 -0.47
C GLY A 69 -12.65 3.17 -0.90
N ILE A 70 -11.48 2.83 -1.42
CA ILE A 70 -10.50 3.82 -1.87
C ILE A 70 -10.76 4.12 -3.35
N ASP A 71 -11.53 5.17 -3.61
CA ASP A 71 -11.83 5.56 -5.00
C ASP A 71 -10.65 6.33 -5.61
N ALA A 72 -10.79 6.65 -6.90
CA ALA A 72 -9.71 7.30 -7.66
C ALA A 72 -9.28 8.63 -7.04
N MET A 73 -10.25 9.43 -6.56
CA MET A 73 -9.94 10.72 -5.96
C MET A 73 -9.20 10.55 -4.63
N THR A 74 -9.67 9.63 -3.78
CA THR A 74 -9.03 9.33 -2.50
C THR A 74 -7.60 8.85 -2.74
N LEU A 75 -7.42 7.96 -3.71
CA LEU A 75 -6.09 7.44 -4.03
C LEU A 75 -5.16 8.56 -4.48
N LYS A 76 -5.66 9.45 -5.33
CA LYS A 76 -4.87 10.58 -5.81
C LYS A 76 -4.42 11.47 -4.66
N LEU A 77 -5.33 11.74 -3.71
CA LEU A 77 -4.98 12.56 -2.55
C LEU A 77 -3.93 11.90 -1.66
N ARG A 78 -3.96 10.57 -1.57
CA ARG A 78 -3.03 9.83 -0.72
C ARG A 78 -1.65 9.66 -1.35
N THR A 79 -1.53 9.83 -2.66
CA THR A 79 -0.30 9.51 -3.38
C THR A 79 0.37 10.72 -4.04
N ALA A 80 -0.24 11.90 -3.96
CA ALA A 80 0.28 13.10 -4.59
C ALA A 80 0.92 14.00 -3.54
N CYS A 81 2.06 14.58 -3.88
CA CYS A 81 2.66 15.61 -3.06
C CYS A 81 1.92 16.91 -3.31
N LEU A 82 1.36 17.49 -2.25
CA LEU A 82 0.61 18.73 -2.37
C LEU A 82 1.54 19.92 -2.34
N PRO A 83 1.23 21.01 -3.08
CA PRO A 83 2.03 22.23 -3.02
C PRO A 83 1.88 22.88 -1.65
N ASN A 84 2.91 23.59 -1.23
CA ASN A 84 2.89 24.36 0.01
C ASN A 84 2.09 25.64 -0.17
#